data_481002dc38e26eb4c5ef2d53b9c88ade
#
_entry.id   481002dc38e26eb4c5ef2d53b9c88ade
#
_cell.length_a   1.000
_cell.length_b   1.000
_cell.length_c   1.000
_cell.angle_alpha   90.00
_cell.angle_beta   90.00
_cell.angle_gamma   90.00
#
_symmetry.space_group_name_H-M   'P 1'
#
loop_
_entity.id
_entity.type
_entity.pdbx_description
1 polymer ?
#
loop_
_entity_poly.entity_id
_entity_poly.type
_entity_poly.pdbx_seq_one_letter_code
_entity_poly.pdbx_strand_id
1 'polypeptide(L)' 'MASPKTTFELELGTDQLAFIRSMKDKYEIVDEGKTIRAVIDYLIVSKGVHDEVFGKRRCFRCD' A
#
# COMPACT_ATOMS: atom_id res chain seq x y z
N MET A 1 -17.16 -3.69 1.38
CA MET A 1 -17.35 -2.37 1.81
C MET A 1 -17.30 -1.40 0.69
N ALA A 2 -18.28 -0.58 0.58
CA ALA A 2 -18.40 0.28 -0.58
C ALA A 2 -18.24 1.74 -0.19
N SER A 3 -17.03 2.13 0.13
CA SER A 3 -16.76 3.54 0.37
C SER A 3 -16.62 4.28 -0.93
N PRO A 4 -17.10 5.52 -1.01
CA PRO A 4 -16.81 6.33 -2.18
C PRO A 4 -15.32 6.53 -2.32
N LYS A 5 -14.85 6.53 -3.57
CA LYS A 5 -13.43 6.74 -3.83
C LYS A 5 -13.16 8.21 -4.10
N THR A 6 -12.07 8.68 -3.55
CA THR A 6 -11.61 10.04 -3.76
C THR A 6 -10.20 9.98 -4.32
N THR A 7 -9.93 10.78 -5.32
CA THR A 7 -8.61 10.81 -5.92
C THR A 7 -7.60 11.41 -4.95
N PHE A 8 -6.46 10.75 -4.81
CA PHE A 8 -5.40 11.21 -3.94
C PHE A 8 -4.07 10.96 -4.63
N GLU A 9 -3.28 12.02 -4.80
CA GLU A 9 -1.98 11.88 -5.43
C GLU A 9 -0.96 11.39 -4.43
N LEU A 10 -0.15 10.43 -4.87
CA LEU A 10 0.81 9.79 -3.99
C LEU A 10 2.10 9.56 -4.75
N GLU A 11 3.21 9.99 -4.16
CA GLU A 11 4.53 9.72 -4.73
C GLU A 11 5.14 8.50 -4.05
N LEU A 12 5.65 7.60 -4.85
CA LEU A 12 6.32 6.41 -4.36
C LEU A 12 7.75 6.37 -4.85
N GLY A 13 8.62 5.82 -4.03
CA GLY A 13 9.97 5.53 -4.50
C GLY A 13 9.92 4.53 -5.63
N THR A 14 10.95 4.52 -6.48
CA THR A 14 10.97 3.63 -7.63
C THR A 14 10.92 2.16 -7.21
N ASP A 15 11.56 1.82 -6.11
CA ASP A 15 11.53 0.44 -5.62
C ASP A 15 10.18 0.08 -5.03
N GLN A 16 9.49 1.04 -4.41
CA GLN A 16 8.15 0.80 -3.91
C GLN A 16 7.18 0.55 -5.05
N LEU A 17 7.29 1.35 -6.09
CA LEU A 17 6.43 1.17 -7.25
C LEU A 17 6.73 -0.15 -7.96
N ALA A 18 8.00 -0.51 -8.05
CA ALA A 18 8.39 -1.78 -8.65
C ALA A 18 7.80 -2.95 -7.87
N PHE A 19 7.79 -2.86 -6.54
CA PHE A 19 7.20 -3.90 -5.71
C PHE A 19 5.70 -4.02 -5.98
N ILE A 20 5.01 -2.89 -6.05
CA ILE A 20 3.57 -2.90 -6.30
C ILE A 20 3.26 -3.51 -7.65
N ARG A 21 4.05 -3.16 -8.67
CA ARG A 21 3.85 -3.73 -10.01
C ARG A 21 4.12 -5.22 -10.05
N SER A 22 5.13 -5.65 -9.31
CA SER A 22 5.46 -7.06 -9.20
C SER A 22 4.32 -7.85 -8.57
N MET A 23 3.72 -7.32 -7.51
CA MET A 23 2.61 -7.99 -6.86
C MET A 23 1.36 -7.97 -7.74
N LYS A 24 1.15 -6.88 -8.44
CA LYS A 24 0.05 -6.79 -9.38
C LYS A 24 0.13 -7.90 -10.42
N ASP A 25 1.32 -8.10 -10.99
CA ASP A 25 1.51 -9.12 -12.01
C ASP A 25 1.40 -10.52 -11.43
N LYS A 26 2.00 -10.73 -10.26
CA LYS A 26 2.02 -12.05 -9.65
C LYS A 26 0.61 -12.54 -9.32
N TYR A 27 -0.24 -11.67 -8.86
CA TYR A 27 -1.58 -12.03 -8.43
C TYR A 27 -2.64 -11.60 -9.42
N GLU A 28 -2.23 -11.14 -10.59
CA GLU A 28 -3.15 -10.80 -11.69
C GLU A 28 -4.21 -9.80 -11.26
N ILE A 29 -3.76 -8.76 -10.57
CA ILE A 29 -4.64 -7.69 -10.12
C ILE A 29 -4.83 -6.71 -11.26
N VAL A 30 -6.00 -6.11 -11.35
CA VAL A 30 -6.39 -5.36 -12.53
C VAL A 30 -5.53 -4.11 -12.77
N ASP A 31 -5.13 -3.43 -11.69
CA ASP A 31 -4.27 -2.25 -11.86
C ASP A 31 -3.51 -1.96 -10.57
N GLU A 32 -2.60 -0.99 -10.67
CA GLU A 32 -1.73 -0.66 -9.55
C GLU A 32 -2.49 -0.03 -8.40
N GLY A 33 -3.50 0.77 -8.73
CA GLY A 33 -4.32 1.39 -7.69
C GLY A 33 -5.03 0.36 -6.85
N LYS A 34 -5.59 -0.67 -7.50
CA LYS A 34 -6.25 -1.73 -6.75
C LYS A 34 -5.26 -2.49 -5.87
N THR A 35 -4.04 -2.69 -6.36
CA THR A 35 -3.00 -3.35 -5.58
C THR A 35 -2.69 -2.56 -4.31
N ILE A 36 -2.57 -1.24 -4.43
CA ILE A 36 -2.28 -0.39 -3.28
C ILE A 36 -3.47 -0.38 -2.32
N ARG A 37 -4.68 -0.31 -2.85
CA ARG A 37 -5.87 -0.32 -2.00
C ARG A 37 -5.98 -1.62 -1.22
N ALA A 38 -5.57 -2.73 -1.81
CA ALA A 38 -5.59 -4.01 -1.12
C ALA A 38 -4.68 -4.00 0.10
N VAL A 39 -3.51 -3.39 -0.02
CA VAL A 39 -2.59 -3.25 1.11
C VAL A 39 -3.25 -2.44 2.22
N ILE A 40 -3.87 -1.34 1.86
CA ILE A 40 -4.51 -0.47 2.83
C ILE A 40 -5.67 -1.19 3.50
N ASP A 41 -6.47 -1.90 2.72
CA ASP A 41 -7.61 -2.65 3.28
C ASP A 41 -7.14 -3.69 4.29
N TYR A 42 -6.04 -4.37 3.99
CA TYR A 42 -5.49 -5.32 4.93
C TYR A 42 -5.10 -4.63 6.24
N LEU A 43 -4.47 -3.47 6.12
CA LEU A 43 -4.04 -2.72 7.31
C LEU A 43 -5.23 -2.22 8.11
N ILE A 44 -6.30 -1.84 7.44
CA ILE A 44 -7.49 -1.37 8.16
C ILE A 44 -8.03 -2.44 9.08
N VAL A 45 -8.09 -3.69 8.61
CA VAL A 45 -8.69 -4.76 9.39
C VAL A 45 -7.68 -5.47 10.29
N SER A 46 -6.40 -5.27 10.09
CA SER A 46 -5.36 -5.97 10.84
C SER A 46 -4.75 -5.06 11.90
N LYS A 47 -5.49 -4.83 12.96
CA LYS A 47 -5.08 -3.85 13.96
C LYS A 47 -3.77 -4.19 14.63
N GLY A 48 -3.47 -5.47 14.74
CA GLY A 48 -2.25 -5.90 15.41
C GLY A 48 -0.97 -5.48 14.73
N VAL A 49 -1.02 -5.12 13.44
CA VAL A 49 0.20 -4.74 12.72
C VAL A 49 0.38 -3.23 12.63
N HIS A 50 -0.53 -2.45 13.17
CA HIS A 50 -0.44 -0.99 13.06
C HIS A 50 0.81 -0.44 13.73
N ASP A 51 1.13 -0.93 14.91
CA ASP A 51 2.33 -0.50 15.61
C ASP A 51 3.58 -0.92 14.86
N GLU A 52 3.53 -2.08 14.25
CA GLU A 52 4.67 -2.56 13.49
C GLU A 52 4.93 -1.69 12.28
N VAL A 53 3.87 -1.27 11.61
CA VAL A 53 3.99 -0.49 10.38
C VAL A 53 4.24 0.99 10.68
N PHE A 54 3.50 1.56 11.61
CA PHE A 54 3.51 3.01 11.84
C PHE A 54 4.18 3.43 13.14
N GLY A 55 4.24 2.54 14.11
CA GLY A 55 4.76 2.87 15.42
C GLY A 55 6.28 2.85 15.50
N LYS A 56 6.93 2.14 14.60
CA LYS A 56 8.38 2.05 14.60
C LYS A 56 8.95 2.98 13.55
N ARG A 57 10.04 3.65 13.92
CA ARG A 57 10.71 4.52 12.99
C ARG A 57 11.51 3.68 12.00
N ARG A 58 11.16 3.77 10.75
CA ARG A 58 11.85 3.03 9.71
C ARG A 58 12.51 4.02 8.79
N CYS A 59 13.77 4.23 9.00
CA CYS A 59 14.45 5.28 8.28
C CYS A 59 15.18 4.74 7.07
N PHE A 60 14.47 4.00 6.23
CA PHE A 60 15.06 3.56 4.98
C PHE A 60 15.22 4.72 4.03
N ARG A 61 14.32 5.67 4.09
CA ARG A 61 14.33 6.83 3.21
C ARG A 61 14.33 8.14 3.94
N CYS A 62 13.88 8.17 5.14
CA CYS A 62 13.93 9.33 6.01
C CYS A 62 13.29 10.58 5.44
N ASP A 63 12.17 10.45 4.75
CA ASP A 63 11.46 11.64 4.29
C ASP A 63 9.95 11.48 4.34
#